data_ed03991b5afa2ee4c6e5928096663933
#
_entry.id   ed03991b5afa2ee4c6e5928096663933
#
_cell.length_a   1.000
_cell.length_b   1.000
_cell.length_c   1.000
_cell.angle_alpha   90.00
_cell.angle_beta   90.00
_cell.angle_gamma   90.00
#
_symmetry.space_group_name_H-M   'P 1'
#
loop_
_entity.id
_entity.type
_entity.pdbx_description
1 polymer ?
#
loop_
_entity_poly.entity_id
_entity_poly.type
_entity_poly.pdbx_seq_one_letter_code
_entity_poly.pdbx_strand_id
1 'polypeptide(L)'
;MIHSRVVLHFPGFEPLDAEAHRQRYQRSAAQASRVWESRFDVGPMTDRYFTVDAGGETWSTRSDIHIHDHNDLIASMRREPVWRQIGAGYRAGFEIVRQGAAFAYFRHAWRFALFFLFPYLFIALGIVIGAEVAALPLTIDLHPLWLILSLPLGYGVFRYGWMRFSDRYHVLHLFADWRLAVAIAQNRPEVATWIEQAADRAERALENATDEILVTSHSMGASLALSVIGRLIERESPVLSGRRITFVTLGGAALQCSLLSGASVLRRRIGLVARYSEVDWFDIQCLTDPIHLYKCHTVALSGHADAPQPKLVFVRFKHAMSPERYEKNRRDFLRMHRQYVLGPDQKSGFDFTLMTAGPLPALSFSGLHSIQPPVF
;
A
#
# COMPACT_ATOMS: atom_id res chain seq x y z
N MET A 1 -29.43 6.21 -0.65
CA MET A 1 -28.22 6.93 -1.12
C MET A 1 -27.50 7.51 0.08
N ILE A 2 -26.18 7.64 0.02
CA ILE A 2 -25.34 8.24 1.07
C ILE A 2 -25.34 9.75 0.87
N HIS A 3 -25.58 10.54 1.91
CA HIS A 3 -25.50 11.99 1.89
C HIS A 3 -24.24 12.50 2.60
N SER A 4 -23.80 11.78 3.66
CA SER A 4 -22.61 12.13 4.43
C SER A 4 -21.73 10.89 4.66
N ARG A 5 -20.41 11.05 4.53
CA ARG A 5 -19.44 9.96 4.70
C ARG A 5 -18.17 10.47 5.37
N VAL A 6 -17.65 9.66 6.29
CA VAL A 6 -16.28 9.80 6.78
C VAL A 6 -15.43 8.68 6.22
N VAL A 7 -14.31 9.04 5.58
CA VAL A 7 -13.35 8.10 5.00
C VAL A 7 -12.03 8.17 5.76
N LEU A 8 -11.61 7.07 6.36
CA LEU A 8 -10.25 6.91 6.88
C LEU A 8 -9.41 6.20 5.82
N HIS A 9 -8.52 6.92 5.15
CA HIS A 9 -7.66 6.36 4.09
C HIS A 9 -6.24 6.12 4.59
N PHE A 10 -5.78 4.87 4.49
CA PHE A 10 -4.42 4.42 4.81
C PHE A 10 -3.67 4.14 3.50
N PRO A 11 -2.84 5.07 3.02
CA PRO A 11 -2.12 4.90 1.76
C PRO A 11 -1.05 3.81 1.85
N GLY A 12 -0.57 3.35 0.70
CA GLY A 12 0.53 2.41 0.58
C GLY A 12 1.89 3.02 0.96
N PHE A 13 2.94 2.22 0.81
CA PHE A 13 4.31 2.68 1.05
C PHE A 13 4.74 3.68 -0.03
N GLU A 14 4.45 4.95 0.19
CA GLU A 14 4.77 6.06 -0.70
C GLU A 14 5.31 7.24 0.10
N PRO A 15 6.38 7.91 -0.37
CA PRO A 15 6.95 9.08 0.31
C PRO A 15 6.15 10.35 0.01
N LEU A 16 4.85 10.30 0.26
CA LEU A 16 3.90 11.37 0.05
C LEU A 16 3.29 11.77 1.39
N ASP A 17 3.22 13.06 1.64
CA ASP A 17 2.47 13.62 2.75
C ASP A 17 0.97 13.72 2.43
N ALA A 18 0.19 14.13 3.41
CA ALA A 18 -1.26 14.24 3.27
C ALA A 18 -1.68 15.18 2.12
N GLU A 19 -0.97 16.31 1.93
CA GLU A 19 -1.26 17.25 0.86
C GLU A 19 -0.98 16.66 -0.53
N ALA A 20 0.11 15.93 -0.70
CA ALA A 20 0.41 15.25 -1.96
C ALA A 20 -0.62 14.15 -2.28
N HIS A 21 -1.14 13.46 -1.26
CA HIS A 21 -2.27 12.53 -1.41
C HIS A 21 -3.55 13.26 -1.83
N ARG A 22 -3.89 14.41 -1.23
CA ARG A 22 -5.03 15.24 -1.63
C ARG A 22 -4.92 15.68 -3.10
N GLN A 23 -3.76 16.17 -3.51
CA GLN A 23 -3.52 16.59 -4.90
C GLN A 23 -3.66 15.43 -5.89
N ARG A 24 -3.21 14.23 -5.52
CA ARG A 24 -3.43 13.01 -6.31
C ARG A 24 -4.92 12.68 -6.40
N TYR A 25 -5.63 12.75 -5.29
CA TYR A 25 -7.08 12.54 -5.25
C TYR A 25 -7.80 13.58 -6.14
N GLN A 26 -7.43 14.85 -6.07
CA GLN A 26 -8.01 15.92 -6.89
C GLN A 26 -7.86 15.64 -8.40
N ARG A 27 -6.69 15.14 -8.83
CA ARG A 27 -6.49 14.73 -10.24
C ARG A 27 -7.39 13.53 -10.60
N SER A 28 -7.53 12.57 -9.71
CA SER A 28 -8.40 11.41 -9.90
C SER A 28 -9.88 11.82 -9.94
N ALA A 29 -10.30 12.73 -9.08
CA ALA A 29 -11.64 13.30 -9.04
C ALA A 29 -11.98 14.05 -10.35
N ALA A 30 -11.05 14.84 -10.88
CA ALA A 30 -11.23 15.49 -12.17
C ALA A 30 -11.37 14.52 -13.36
N GLN A 31 -10.73 13.34 -13.28
CA GLN A 31 -10.94 12.27 -14.26
C GLN A 31 -12.31 11.59 -14.06
N ALA A 32 -12.65 11.26 -12.83
CA ALA A 32 -13.94 10.66 -12.49
C ALA A 32 -15.11 11.55 -12.89
N SER A 33 -15.00 12.88 -12.71
CA SER A 33 -16.02 13.86 -13.13
C SER A 33 -16.36 13.74 -14.62
N ARG A 34 -15.34 13.58 -15.46
CA ARG A 34 -15.52 13.43 -16.92
C ARG A 34 -16.14 12.09 -17.30
N VAL A 35 -15.71 11.02 -16.61
CA VAL A 35 -16.15 9.65 -16.92
C VAL A 35 -17.61 9.42 -16.46
N TRP A 36 -17.96 9.94 -15.27
CA TRP A 36 -19.26 9.73 -14.65
C TRP A 36 -20.25 10.86 -14.91
N GLU A 37 -19.84 11.93 -15.63
CA GLU A 37 -20.68 13.11 -15.90
C GLU A 37 -21.25 13.71 -14.61
N SER A 38 -20.43 13.73 -13.57
CA SER A 38 -20.81 14.13 -12.21
C SER A 38 -19.75 15.08 -11.63
N ARG A 39 -20.12 15.91 -10.68
CA ARG A 39 -19.23 16.85 -10.02
C ARG A 39 -18.54 16.19 -8.83
N PHE A 40 -17.22 16.42 -8.66
CA PHE A 40 -16.43 16.04 -7.50
C PHE A 40 -15.50 17.19 -7.15
N ASP A 41 -15.95 18.07 -6.28
CA ASP A 41 -15.20 19.26 -5.85
C ASP A 41 -14.37 18.92 -4.60
N VAL A 42 -13.05 18.97 -4.75
CA VAL A 42 -12.08 18.63 -3.71
C VAL A 42 -11.64 19.90 -3.00
N GLY A 43 -11.99 20.03 -1.74
CA GLY A 43 -11.62 21.16 -0.88
C GLY A 43 -10.13 21.20 -0.52
N PRO A 44 -9.69 22.24 0.20
CA PRO A 44 -8.34 22.36 0.71
C PRO A 44 -8.06 21.33 1.81
N MET A 45 -6.76 21.05 2.04
CA MET A 45 -6.32 20.23 3.16
C MET A 45 -6.46 21.01 4.47
N THR A 46 -7.04 20.39 5.47
CA THR A 46 -7.18 20.92 6.83
C THR A 46 -6.86 19.80 7.81
N ASP A 47 -5.82 19.91 8.60
CA ASP A 47 -5.42 18.93 9.62
C ASP A 47 -5.47 17.46 9.16
N ARG A 48 -4.82 17.16 8.02
CA ARG A 48 -4.75 15.82 7.37
C ARG A 48 -6.08 15.28 6.83
N TYR A 49 -7.12 16.10 6.69
CA TYR A 49 -8.33 15.73 5.95
C TYR A 49 -8.71 16.80 4.94
N PHE A 50 -9.52 16.42 3.98
CA PHE A 50 -10.16 17.32 3.03
C PHE A 50 -11.58 16.84 2.74
N THR A 51 -12.45 17.78 2.43
CA THR A 51 -13.83 17.48 2.07
C THR A 51 -13.97 17.32 0.57
N VAL A 52 -14.81 16.42 0.14
CA VAL A 52 -15.25 16.27 -1.25
C VAL A 52 -16.75 16.46 -1.31
N ASP A 53 -17.19 17.53 -1.97
CA ASP A 53 -18.58 17.76 -2.30
C ASP A 53 -18.86 17.19 -3.70
N ALA A 54 -19.62 16.12 -3.76
CA ALA A 54 -19.92 15.42 -5.01
C ALA A 54 -21.42 15.51 -5.33
N GLY A 55 -21.77 15.53 -6.63
CA GLY A 55 -23.16 15.60 -7.05
C GLY A 55 -23.36 15.24 -8.51
N GLY A 56 -24.53 14.66 -8.79
CA GLY A 56 -25.12 14.40 -10.09
C GLY A 56 -26.47 15.08 -10.22
N GLU A 57 -27.28 14.67 -11.20
CA GLU A 57 -28.61 15.25 -11.44
C GLU A 57 -29.58 15.03 -10.27
N THR A 58 -29.50 13.85 -9.61
CA THR A 58 -30.48 13.41 -8.60
C THR A 58 -29.87 13.15 -7.24
N TRP A 59 -28.58 13.37 -7.04
CA TRP A 59 -27.88 13.04 -5.80
C TRP A 59 -26.83 14.08 -5.41
N SER A 60 -26.55 14.14 -4.12
CA SER A 60 -25.42 14.88 -3.57
C SER A 60 -24.84 14.12 -2.37
N THR A 61 -23.52 14.12 -2.25
CA THR A 61 -22.79 13.48 -1.16
C THR A 61 -21.67 14.40 -0.70
N ARG A 62 -21.49 14.50 0.62
CA ARG A 62 -20.35 15.15 1.24
C ARG A 62 -19.50 14.11 1.93
N SER A 63 -18.22 14.03 1.59
CA SER A 63 -17.29 13.07 2.15
C SER A 63 -16.08 13.77 2.77
N ASP A 64 -15.80 13.50 4.05
CA ASP A 64 -14.60 13.96 4.73
C ASP A 64 -13.54 12.85 4.69
N ILE A 65 -12.45 13.09 3.95
CA ILE A 65 -11.41 12.10 3.68
C ILE A 65 -10.18 12.40 4.54
N HIS A 66 -9.97 11.59 5.56
CA HIS A 66 -8.84 11.67 6.49
C HIS A 66 -7.69 10.82 6.00
N ILE A 67 -6.52 11.42 5.80
CA ILE A 67 -5.31 10.74 5.32
C ILE A 67 -4.44 10.32 6.50
N HIS A 68 -4.32 9.01 6.70
CA HIS A 68 -3.44 8.41 7.70
C HIS A 68 -2.13 7.98 7.04
N ASP A 69 -1.38 8.98 6.49
CA ASP A 69 -0.07 8.72 5.90
C ASP A 69 0.96 8.37 6.97
N HIS A 70 1.94 7.58 6.58
CA HIS A 70 3.07 7.17 7.42
C HIS A 70 4.41 7.67 6.85
N ASN A 71 4.37 8.84 6.19
CA ASN A 71 5.52 9.44 5.53
C ASN A 71 6.68 9.72 6.49
N ASP A 72 6.39 10.07 7.75
CA ASP A 72 7.43 10.31 8.76
C ASP A 72 8.28 9.05 9.02
N LEU A 73 7.65 7.86 9.08
CA LEU A 73 8.35 6.58 9.21
C LEU A 73 9.22 6.30 7.96
N ILE A 74 8.68 6.56 6.76
CA ILE A 74 9.40 6.38 5.50
C ILE A 74 10.57 7.36 5.38
N ALA A 75 10.34 8.63 5.70
CA ALA A 75 11.34 9.69 5.57
C ALA A 75 12.57 9.43 6.45
N SER A 76 12.38 8.93 7.67
CA SER A 76 13.47 8.57 8.56
C SER A 76 14.41 7.52 7.92
N MET A 77 13.85 6.51 7.25
CA MET A 77 14.60 5.44 6.60
C MET A 77 15.34 5.91 5.34
N ARG A 78 14.76 6.88 4.60
CA ARG A 78 15.30 7.38 3.33
C ARG A 78 16.40 8.42 3.50
N ARG A 79 16.46 9.14 4.64
CA ARG A 79 17.50 10.12 4.95
C ARG A 79 18.84 9.50 5.29
N GLU A 80 18.89 8.18 5.52
CA GLU A 80 20.14 7.48 5.81
C GLU A 80 21.08 7.45 4.60
N PRO A 81 22.42 7.41 4.82
CA PRO A 81 23.38 7.17 3.74
C PRO A 81 23.09 5.87 2.99
N VAL A 82 23.34 5.85 1.67
CA VAL A 82 23.03 4.71 0.77
C VAL A 82 23.51 3.37 1.33
N TRP A 83 24.75 3.31 1.87
CA TRP A 83 25.29 2.07 2.44
C TRP A 83 24.53 1.57 3.66
N ARG A 84 24.04 2.49 4.47
CA ARG A 84 23.17 2.14 5.61
C ARG A 84 21.81 1.62 5.11
N GLN A 85 21.25 2.25 4.08
CA GLN A 85 19.99 1.78 3.48
C GLN A 85 20.15 0.37 2.91
N ILE A 86 21.24 0.08 2.17
CA ILE A 86 21.55 -1.24 1.63
C ILE A 86 21.72 -2.26 2.77
N GLY A 87 22.60 -1.98 3.74
CA GLY A 87 22.84 -2.89 4.87
C GLY A 87 21.62 -3.15 5.72
N ALA A 88 20.78 -2.12 5.94
CA ALA A 88 19.52 -2.28 6.66
C ALA A 88 18.47 -3.04 5.83
N GLY A 89 18.46 -2.86 4.49
CA GLY A 89 17.63 -3.64 3.57
C GLY A 89 17.97 -5.13 3.64
N TYR A 90 19.25 -5.49 3.52
CA TYR A 90 19.69 -6.90 3.63
C TYR A 90 19.38 -7.49 5.02
N ARG A 91 19.54 -6.72 6.10
CA ARG A 91 19.13 -7.18 7.45
C ARG A 91 17.63 -7.45 7.51
N ALA A 92 16.81 -6.59 6.92
CA ALA A 92 15.36 -6.82 6.85
C ALA A 92 15.04 -8.08 6.02
N GLY A 93 15.68 -8.28 4.87
CA GLY A 93 15.54 -9.50 4.07
C GLY A 93 15.93 -10.77 4.81
N PHE A 94 17.06 -10.73 5.52
CA PHE A 94 17.49 -11.85 6.38
C PHE A 94 16.44 -12.14 7.47
N GLU A 95 15.89 -11.12 8.10
CA GLU A 95 14.87 -11.25 9.11
C GLU A 95 13.58 -11.86 8.56
N ILE A 96 13.14 -11.46 7.36
CA ILE A 96 11.99 -12.03 6.66
C ILE A 96 12.20 -13.52 6.36
N VAL A 97 13.41 -13.90 5.92
CA VAL A 97 13.77 -15.30 5.67
C VAL A 97 13.79 -16.08 6.98
N ARG A 98 14.48 -15.57 8.00
CA ARG A 98 14.62 -16.20 9.32
C ARG A 98 13.26 -16.43 10.00
N GLN A 99 12.32 -15.51 9.81
CA GLN A 99 10.96 -15.61 10.35
C GLN A 99 10.00 -16.44 9.48
N GLY A 100 10.48 -17.09 8.43
CA GLY A 100 9.73 -18.00 7.57
C GLY A 100 8.81 -17.33 6.54
N ALA A 101 8.69 -16.01 6.53
CA ALA A 101 7.78 -15.30 5.66
C ALA A 101 8.17 -15.44 4.17
N ALA A 102 9.46 -15.44 3.85
CA ALA A 102 9.92 -15.65 2.47
C ALA A 102 9.41 -16.97 1.88
N PHE A 103 9.48 -18.06 2.64
CA PHE A 103 8.92 -19.35 2.22
C PHE A 103 7.40 -19.28 2.02
N ALA A 104 6.70 -18.60 2.93
CA ALA A 104 5.25 -18.41 2.83
C ALA A 104 4.87 -17.59 1.59
N TYR A 105 5.66 -16.57 1.21
CA TYR A 105 5.44 -15.82 -0.03
C TYR A 105 5.55 -16.72 -1.26
N PHE A 106 6.58 -17.58 -1.36
CA PHE A 106 6.72 -18.53 -2.46
C PHE A 106 5.55 -19.53 -2.51
N ARG A 107 5.13 -20.02 -1.36
CA ARG A 107 4.04 -21.00 -1.26
C ARG A 107 2.69 -20.43 -1.67
N HIS A 108 2.38 -19.18 -1.30
CA HIS A 108 1.04 -18.61 -1.47
C HIS A 108 0.94 -17.61 -2.62
N ALA A 109 2.03 -16.91 -2.97
CA ALA A 109 2.03 -15.86 -3.97
C ALA A 109 3.41 -15.71 -4.62
N TRP A 110 3.82 -16.66 -5.47
CA TRP A 110 5.16 -16.71 -6.07
C TRP A 110 5.56 -15.40 -6.80
N ARG A 111 4.61 -14.66 -7.41
CA ARG A 111 4.89 -13.36 -8.04
C ARG A 111 5.34 -12.34 -7.00
N PHE A 112 4.67 -12.30 -5.86
CA PHE A 112 5.05 -11.46 -4.73
C PHE A 112 6.41 -11.89 -4.14
N ALA A 113 6.71 -13.18 -4.11
CA ALA A 113 8.02 -13.67 -3.71
C ALA A 113 9.15 -13.21 -4.65
N LEU A 114 8.90 -13.17 -5.97
CA LEU A 114 9.84 -12.60 -6.93
C LEU A 114 10.04 -11.09 -6.72
N PHE A 115 8.95 -10.38 -6.43
CA PHE A 115 9.02 -8.96 -6.06
C PHE A 115 9.86 -8.76 -4.78
N PHE A 116 9.71 -9.64 -3.79
CA PHE A 116 10.57 -9.65 -2.60
C PHE A 116 12.04 -9.84 -2.95
N LEU A 117 12.40 -10.81 -3.78
CA LEU A 117 13.78 -11.12 -4.12
C LEU A 117 14.46 -10.05 -4.98
N PHE A 118 13.68 -9.35 -5.80
CA PHE A 118 14.18 -8.45 -6.82
C PHE A 118 15.22 -7.43 -6.30
N PRO A 119 14.97 -6.62 -5.26
CA PRO A 119 15.94 -5.61 -4.83
C PRO A 119 17.25 -6.22 -4.33
N TYR A 120 17.21 -7.39 -3.69
CA TYR A 120 18.38 -8.07 -3.17
C TYR A 120 19.27 -8.59 -4.30
N LEU A 121 18.68 -9.30 -5.26
CA LEU A 121 19.41 -9.82 -6.42
C LEU A 121 19.98 -8.68 -7.28
N PHE A 122 19.19 -7.59 -7.42
CA PHE A 122 19.63 -6.44 -8.21
C PHE A 122 20.86 -5.76 -7.60
N ILE A 123 20.89 -5.52 -6.30
CA ILE A 123 22.05 -4.93 -5.62
C ILE A 123 23.24 -5.92 -5.61
N ALA A 124 23.00 -7.21 -5.35
CA ALA A 124 24.05 -8.23 -5.39
C ALA A 124 24.74 -8.27 -6.76
N LEU A 125 23.96 -8.22 -7.85
CA LEU A 125 24.50 -8.18 -9.21
C LEU A 125 25.38 -6.94 -9.43
N GLY A 126 24.96 -5.77 -8.95
CA GLY A 126 25.76 -4.55 -9.04
C GLY A 126 27.07 -4.63 -8.26
N ILE A 127 27.02 -5.25 -7.07
CA ILE A 127 28.26 -5.49 -6.27
C ILE A 127 29.20 -6.42 -7.01
N VAL A 128 28.69 -7.51 -7.61
CA VAL A 128 29.52 -8.45 -8.40
C VAL A 128 30.14 -7.72 -9.60
N ILE A 129 29.38 -6.96 -10.38
CA ILE A 129 29.94 -6.20 -11.51
C ILE A 129 31.03 -5.21 -11.05
N GLY A 130 30.78 -4.48 -9.95
CA GLY A 130 31.80 -3.58 -9.39
C GLY A 130 33.06 -4.32 -8.91
N ALA A 131 32.88 -5.49 -8.30
CA ALA A 131 34.00 -6.34 -7.85
C ALA A 131 34.80 -6.90 -9.03
N GLU A 132 34.16 -7.36 -10.11
CA GLU A 132 34.84 -7.84 -11.33
C GLU A 132 35.69 -6.73 -11.96
N VAL A 133 35.14 -5.51 -12.08
CA VAL A 133 35.90 -4.35 -12.58
C VAL A 133 37.10 -4.04 -11.67
N ALA A 134 36.93 -4.12 -10.35
CA ALA A 134 37.98 -3.90 -9.39
C ALA A 134 39.08 -5.00 -9.47
N ALA A 135 38.69 -6.25 -9.71
CA ALA A 135 39.59 -7.41 -9.80
C ALA A 135 40.22 -7.59 -11.19
N LEU A 136 39.83 -6.84 -12.21
CA LEU A 136 40.24 -7.01 -13.59
C LEU A 136 41.81 -7.10 -13.75
N PRO A 137 42.67 -6.29 -13.07
CA PRO A 137 44.09 -6.43 -13.19
C PRO A 137 44.63 -7.80 -12.77
N LEU A 138 43.98 -8.46 -11.81
CA LEU A 138 44.36 -9.78 -11.32
C LEU A 138 43.91 -10.89 -12.30
N THR A 139 42.80 -10.72 -12.98
CA THR A 139 42.24 -11.72 -13.91
C THR A 139 42.99 -11.73 -15.26
N ILE A 140 43.68 -10.66 -15.62
CA ILE A 140 44.44 -10.53 -16.86
C ILE A 140 45.96 -10.40 -16.59
N ASP A 141 46.42 -10.87 -15.42
CA ASP A 141 47.83 -10.95 -15.01
C ASP A 141 48.61 -9.63 -15.11
N LEU A 142 47.95 -8.49 -14.85
CA LEU A 142 48.64 -7.20 -14.75
C LEU A 142 49.34 -7.05 -13.39
N HIS A 143 50.33 -6.16 -13.37
CA HIS A 143 51.05 -5.86 -12.14
C HIS A 143 50.06 -5.36 -11.05
N PRO A 144 50.17 -5.84 -9.78
CA PRO A 144 49.23 -5.49 -8.70
C PRO A 144 49.05 -3.99 -8.42
N LEU A 145 49.98 -3.14 -8.81
CA LEU A 145 49.86 -1.68 -8.71
C LEU A 145 48.61 -1.13 -9.46
N TRP A 146 48.12 -1.83 -10.49
CA TRP A 146 46.93 -1.43 -11.19
C TRP A 146 45.64 -1.49 -10.31
N LEU A 147 45.70 -2.19 -9.18
CA LEU A 147 44.60 -2.20 -8.20
C LEU A 147 44.35 -0.79 -7.61
N ILE A 148 45.37 0.08 -7.57
CA ILE A 148 45.21 1.47 -7.13
C ILE A 148 44.19 2.22 -7.99
N LEU A 149 44.09 1.90 -9.27
CA LEU A 149 43.13 2.51 -10.21
C LEU A 149 41.84 1.69 -10.33
N SER A 150 41.91 0.36 -10.37
CA SER A 150 40.77 -0.50 -10.61
C SER A 150 39.82 -0.57 -9.40
N LEU A 151 40.30 -0.49 -8.18
CA LEU A 151 39.46 -0.45 -6.97
C LEU A 151 38.54 0.78 -6.94
N PRO A 152 39.08 2.04 -7.10
CA PRO A 152 38.18 3.21 -7.20
C PRO A 152 37.27 3.14 -8.41
N LEU A 153 37.72 2.58 -9.56
CA LEU A 153 36.88 2.43 -10.75
C LEU A 153 35.73 1.47 -10.48
N GLY A 154 35.98 0.28 -9.91
CA GLY A 154 34.95 -0.68 -9.55
C GLY A 154 33.91 -0.09 -8.56
N TYR A 155 34.41 0.63 -7.55
CA TYR A 155 33.54 1.39 -6.66
C TYR A 155 32.72 2.43 -7.42
N GLY A 156 33.32 3.17 -8.35
CA GLY A 156 32.65 4.18 -9.17
C GLY A 156 31.56 3.58 -10.07
N VAL A 157 31.83 2.42 -10.70
CA VAL A 157 30.86 1.68 -11.50
C VAL A 157 29.66 1.27 -10.65
N PHE A 158 29.88 0.72 -9.47
CA PHE A 158 28.78 0.40 -8.56
C PHE A 158 28.05 1.66 -8.09
N ARG A 159 28.77 2.63 -7.50
CA ARG A 159 28.16 3.77 -6.79
C ARG A 159 27.49 4.78 -7.72
N TYR A 160 28.11 5.10 -8.85
CA TYR A 160 27.64 6.14 -9.76
C TYR A 160 26.97 5.59 -11.02
N GLY A 161 27.37 4.40 -11.47
CA GLY A 161 26.72 3.72 -12.59
C GLY A 161 25.51 2.90 -12.14
N TRP A 162 25.75 1.81 -11.41
CA TRP A 162 24.73 0.84 -11.05
C TRP A 162 23.65 1.42 -10.11
N MET A 163 24.05 2.15 -9.07
CA MET A 163 23.08 2.76 -8.14
C MET A 163 22.21 3.80 -8.83
N ARG A 164 22.74 4.60 -9.75
CA ARG A 164 21.95 5.51 -10.57
C ARG A 164 20.97 4.77 -11.49
N PHE A 165 21.39 3.63 -12.04
CA PHE A 165 20.49 2.75 -12.81
C PHE A 165 19.43 2.12 -11.92
N SER A 166 19.75 1.78 -10.66
CA SER A 166 18.80 1.22 -9.68
C SER A 166 17.67 2.18 -9.31
N ASP A 167 17.89 3.51 -9.38
CA ASP A 167 16.89 4.52 -9.10
C ASP A 167 15.68 4.39 -10.04
N ARG A 168 15.90 3.95 -11.30
CA ARG A 168 14.81 3.67 -12.26
C ARG A 168 13.87 2.57 -11.78
N TYR A 169 14.35 1.64 -10.97
CA TYR A 169 13.60 0.52 -10.43
C TYR A 169 13.25 0.70 -8.96
N HIS A 170 13.50 1.88 -8.41
CA HIS A 170 13.18 2.23 -7.02
C HIS A 170 13.74 1.28 -5.96
N VAL A 171 14.94 0.68 -6.20
CA VAL A 171 15.48 -0.41 -5.37
C VAL A 171 15.67 -0.02 -3.91
N LEU A 172 16.20 1.18 -3.62
CA LEU A 172 16.34 1.66 -2.23
C LEU A 172 14.98 1.91 -1.57
N HIS A 173 13.97 2.33 -2.35
CA HIS A 173 12.61 2.47 -1.87
C HIS A 173 12.03 1.10 -1.47
N LEU A 174 12.26 0.06 -2.26
CA LEU A 174 11.85 -1.31 -1.93
C LEU A 174 12.55 -1.82 -0.66
N PHE A 175 13.83 -1.52 -0.46
CA PHE A 175 14.51 -1.85 0.79
C PHE A 175 13.87 -1.18 2.00
N ALA A 176 13.46 0.09 1.87
CA ALA A 176 12.76 0.79 2.94
C ALA A 176 11.36 0.19 3.20
N ASP A 177 10.65 -0.25 2.16
CA ASP A 177 9.38 -0.98 2.27
C ASP A 177 9.52 -2.28 3.09
N TRP A 178 10.52 -3.11 2.78
CA TRP A 178 10.80 -4.33 3.55
C TRP A 178 11.24 -4.06 4.99
N ARG A 179 11.97 -2.97 5.22
CA ARG A 179 12.33 -2.53 6.59
C ARG A 179 11.08 -2.15 7.39
N LEU A 180 10.15 -1.42 6.79
CA LEU A 180 8.88 -1.04 7.43
C LEU A 180 8.02 -2.28 7.68
N ALA A 181 7.96 -3.24 6.74
CA ALA A 181 7.25 -4.50 6.93
C ALA A 181 7.73 -5.26 8.18
N VAL A 182 9.05 -5.35 8.37
CA VAL A 182 9.64 -5.96 9.57
C VAL A 182 9.31 -5.15 10.83
N ALA A 183 9.38 -3.81 10.76
CA ALA A 183 9.07 -2.94 11.89
C ALA A 183 7.59 -3.07 12.33
N ILE A 184 6.66 -3.15 11.37
CA ILE A 184 5.23 -3.41 11.64
C ILE A 184 5.04 -4.80 12.26
N ALA A 185 5.63 -5.83 11.66
CA ALA A 185 5.52 -7.20 12.16
C ALA A 185 6.02 -7.34 13.62
N GLN A 186 7.13 -6.68 13.93
CA GLN A 186 7.73 -6.68 15.27
C GLN A 186 7.09 -5.67 16.23
N ASN A 187 6.10 -4.90 15.77
CA ASN A 187 5.47 -3.82 16.54
C ASN A 187 6.51 -2.91 17.22
N ARG A 188 7.51 -2.47 16.44
CA ARG A 188 8.60 -1.63 16.98
C ARG A 188 8.06 -0.33 17.59
N PRO A 189 8.76 0.26 18.58
CA PRO A 189 8.26 1.42 19.33
C PRO A 189 7.79 2.59 18.45
N GLU A 190 8.52 2.90 17.38
CA GLU A 190 8.14 3.96 16.42
C GLU A 190 6.84 3.65 15.68
N VAL A 191 6.60 2.38 15.32
CA VAL A 191 5.35 1.93 14.69
C VAL A 191 4.22 1.89 15.71
N ALA A 192 4.47 1.39 16.90
CA ALA A 192 3.48 1.36 17.99
C ALA A 192 3.00 2.78 18.32
N THR A 193 3.92 3.74 18.48
CA THR A 193 3.61 5.16 18.71
C THR A 193 2.78 5.75 17.57
N TRP A 194 3.14 5.46 16.31
CA TRP A 194 2.38 5.92 15.16
C TRP A 194 0.95 5.35 15.17
N ILE A 195 0.79 4.05 15.51
CA ILE A 195 -0.53 3.40 15.59
C ILE A 195 -1.40 4.05 16.67
N GLU A 196 -0.85 4.33 17.86
CA GLU A 196 -1.58 5.02 18.94
C GLU A 196 -2.06 6.40 18.47
N GLN A 197 -1.17 7.21 17.89
CA GLN A 197 -1.51 8.53 17.38
C GLN A 197 -2.52 8.47 16.22
N ALA A 198 -2.42 7.45 15.34
CA ALA A 198 -3.37 7.26 14.26
C ALA A 198 -4.74 6.79 14.77
N ALA A 199 -4.78 5.98 15.84
CA ALA A 199 -6.02 5.59 16.50
C ALA A 199 -6.72 6.81 17.15
N ASP A 200 -5.95 7.68 17.84
CA ASP A 200 -6.51 8.91 18.41
C ASP A 200 -7.06 9.86 17.34
N ARG A 201 -6.39 9.97 16.19
CA ARG A 201 -6.91 10.76 15.05
C ARG A 201 -8.16 10.13 14.43
N ALA A 202 -8.18 8.81 14.28
CA ALA A 202 -9.34 8.09 13.76
C ALA A 202 -10.54 8.22 14.69
N GLU A 203 -10.33 8.15 16.01
CA GLU A 203 -11.37 8.34 17.02
C GLU A 203 -12.01 9.73 16.90
N ARG A 204 -11.20 10.80 16.87
CA ARG A 204 -11.69 12.18 16.64
C ARG A 204 -12.43 12.34 15.31
N ALA A 205 -11.95 11.73 14.24
CA ALA A 205 -12.62 11.78 12.93
C ALA A 205 -14.02 11.12 12.95
N LEU A 206 -14.20 10.14 13.84
CA LEU A 206 -15.45 9.40 13.99
C LEU A 206 -16.41 9.95 15.04
N GLU A 207 -16.08 11.03 15.75
CA GLU A 207 -16.97 11.63 16.78
C GLU A 207 -18.29 12.13 16.18
N ASN A 208 -18.27 12.63 14.96
CA ASN A 208 -19.45 13.17 14.31
C ASN A 208 -20.35 12.07 13.72
N ALA A 209 -21.65 12.27 13.73
CA ALA A 209 -22.60 11.41 13.06
C ALA A 209 -22.44 11.52 11.53
N THR A 210 -22.54 10.39 10.83
CA THR A 210 -22.44 10.28 9.38
C THR A 210 -23.27 9.08 8.91
N ASP A 211 -23.74 9.10 7.66
CA ASP A 211 -24.49 7.98 7.09
C ASP A 211 -23.59 6.75 6.89
N GLU A 212 -22.30 6.97 6.61
CA GLU A 212 -21.36 5.87 6.37
C GLU A 212 -19.95 6.15 6.93
N ILE A 213 -19.40 5.15 7.58
CA ILE A 213 -17.98 5.08 7.92
C ILE A 213 -17.30 4.13 6.94
N LEU A 214 -16.35 4.68 6.18
CA LEU A 214 -15.56 3.92 5.22
C LEU A 214 -14.09 3.94 5.62
N VAL A 215 -13.50 2.77 5.83
CA VAL A 215 -12.05 2.64 5.98
C VAL A 215 -11.48 2.04 4.71
N THR A 216 -10.58 2.75 4.06
CA THR A 216 -9.87 2.27 2.87
C THR A 216 -8.39 2.15 3.13
N SER A 217 -7.78 1.10 2.62
CA SER A 217 -6.33 0.93 2.73
C SER A 217 -5.75 0.41 1.42
N HIS A 218 -4.59 0.94 1.05
CA HIS A 218 -3.88 0.51 -0.15
C HIS A 218 -2.56 -0.17 0.23
N SER A 219 -2.26 -1.34 -0.36
CA SER A 219 -0.95 -1.99 -0.20
C SER A 219 -0.54 -2.21 1.27
N MET A 220 0.64 -1.74 1.69
CA MET A 220 1.16 -1.76 3.07
C MET A 220 0.21 -1.06 4.06
N GLY A 221 -0.54 -0.05 3.60
CA GLY A 221 -1.55 0.62 4.42
C GLY A 221 -2.58 -0.33 5.03
N ALA A 222 -2.80 -1.53 4.43
CA ALA A 222 -3.68 -2.54 4.99
C ALA A 222 -3.19 -3.05 6.37
N SER A 223 -1.89 -3.25 6.55
CA SER A 223 -1.31 -3.64 7.85
C SER A 223 -1.52 -2.56 8.91
N LEU A 224 -1.38 -1.29 8.51
CA LEU A 224 -1.54 -0.14 9.40
C LEU A 224 -3.02 0.10 9.73
N ALA A 225 -3.92 0.03 8.74
CA ALA A 225 -5.36 0.14 8.96
C ALA A 225 -5.88 -0.93 9.92
N LEU A 226 -5.49 -2.20 9.70
CA LEU A 226 -5.84 -3.31 10.60
C LEU A 226 -5.28 -3.12 12.01
N SER A 227 -4.07 -2.55 12.11
CA SER A 227 -3.49 -2.23 13.42
C SER A 227 -4.24 -1.11 14.14
N VAL A 228 -4.70 -0.07 13.42
CA VAL A 228 -5.44 1.08 13.98
C VAL A 228 -6.86 0.67 14.38
N ILE A 229 -7.61 0.01 13.47
CA ILE A 229 -8.97 -0.48 13.78
C ILE A 229 -8.91 -1.48 14.92
N GLY A 230 -7.97 -2.45 14.86
CA GLY A 230 -7.78 -3.43 15.94
C GLY A 230 -7.43 -2.76 17.27
N ARG A 231 -6.69 -1.64 17.25
CA ARG A 231 -6.38 -0.86 18.46
C ARG A 231 -7.61 -0.15 19.02
N LEU A 232 -8.47 0.42 18.17
CA LEU A 232 -9.74 1.00 18.60
C LEU A 232 -10.66 -0.05 19.24
N ILE A 233 -10.70 -1.27 18.68
CA ILE A 233 -11.45 -2.40 19.26
C ILE A 233 -10.83 -2.81 20.61
N GLU A 234 -9.50 -2.93 20.72
CA GLU A 234 -8.79 -3.24 21.98
C GLU A 234 -9.05 -2.21 23.10
N ARG A 235 -9.29 -0.94 22.72
CA ARG A 235 -9.62 0.16 23.66
C ARG A 235 -11.11 0.20 24.01
N GLU A 236 -11.94 -0.65 23.39
CA GLU A 236 -13.41 -0.58 23.49
C GLU A 236 -13.93 0.83 23.18
N SER A 237 -13.34 1.46 22.14
CA SER A 237 -13.61 2.85 21.80
C SER A 237 -15.10 3.10 21.55
N PRO A 238 -15.73 4.08 22.23
CA PRO A 238 -17.16 4.33 22.11
C PRO A 238 -17.60 4.78 20.72
N VAL A 239 -16.68 5.30 19.90
CA VAL A 239 -16.97 5.73 18.51
C VAL A 239 -17.31 4.58 17.59
N LEU A 240 -16.98 3.32 17.97
CA LEU A 240 -17.31 2.12 17.21
C LEU A 240 -18.66 1.52 17.63
N SER A 241 -19.17 1.84 18.81
CA SER A 241 -20.35 1.20 19.38
C SER A 241 -21.60 1.45 18.54
N GLY A 242 -22.23 0.37 18.07
CA GLY A 242 -23.46 0.42 17.27
C GLY A 242 -23.30 1.05 15.88
N ARG A 243 -22.09 1.25 15.40
CA ARG A 243 -21.80 1.87 14.10
C ARG A 243 -21.16 0.87 13.15
N ARG A 244 -21.79 0.67 11.99
CA ARG A 244 -21.21 -0.20 10.95
C ARG A 244 -20.06 0.50 10.22
N ILE A 245 -19.00 -0.26 9.97
CA ILE A 245 -17.80 0.17 9.26
C ILE A 245 -17.66 -0.67 8.00
N THR A 246 -17.62 -0.04 6.85
CA THR A 246 -17.18 -0.70 5.63
C THR A 246 -15.66 -0.61 5.54
N PHE A 247 -14.97 -1.75 5.60
CA PHE A 247 -13.52 -1.81 5.47
C PHE A 247 -13.11 -2.40 4.13
N VAL A 248 -12.30 -1.66 3.38
CA VAL A 248 -11.86 -2.02 2.03
C VAL A 248 -10.35 -2.06 1.93
N THR A 249 -9.80 -3.22 1.59
CA THR A 249 -8.40 -3.35 1.23
C THR A 249 -8.24 -3.33 -0.30
N LEU A 250 -7.33 -2.52 -0.80
CA LEU A 250 -7.07 -2.25 -2.21
C LEU A 250 -5.68 -2.79 -2.57
N GLY A 251 -5.62 -3.97 -3.20
CA GLY A 251 -4.35 -4.67 -3.40
C GLY A 251 -3.59 -4.83 -2.08
N GLY A 252 -4.31 -5.22 -1.01
CA GLY A 252 -3.81 -5.20 0.34
C GLY A 252 -2.59 -6.09 0.55
N ALA A 253 -1.57 -5.57 1.23
CA ALA A 253 -0.34 -6.29 1.55
C ALA A 253 -0.21 -6.64 3.05
N ALA A 254 -1.34 -6.85 3.76
CA ALA A 254 -1.30 -7.21 5.18
C ALA A 254 -0.49 -8.48 5.44
N LEU A 255 -0.53 -9.45 4.53
CA LEU A 255 0.25 -10.69 4.61
C LEU A 255 1.76 -10.46 4.44
N GLN A 256 2.20 -9.35 3.83
CA GLN A 256 3.61 -8.96 3.78
C GLN A 256 4.22 -8.87 5.19
N CYS A 257 3.42 -8.41 6.16
CA CYS A 257 3.82 -8.27 7.55
C CYS A 257 3.38 -9.47 8.40
N SER A 258 2.13 -9.92 8.28
CA SER A 258 1.54 -10.90 9.19
C SER A 258 2.07 -12.33 9.01
N LEU A 259 2.70 -12.64 7.88
CA LEU A 259 3.36 -13.94 7.65
C LEU A 259 4.71 -14.07 8.38
N LEU A 260 5.29 -12.98 8.90
CA LEU A 260 6.46 -13.08 9.77
C LEU A 260 6.05 -13.70 11.12
N SER A 261 6.85 -14.64 11.64
CA SER A 261 6.55 -15.32 12.91
C SER A 261 6.42 -14.34 14.09
N GLY A 262 7.16 -13.24 14.07
CA GLY A 262 7.11 -12.18 15.10
C GLY A 262 5.86 -11.28 15.06
N ALA A 263 4.97 -11.42 14.08
CA ALA A 263 3.83 -10.52 13.88
C ALA A 263 2.62 -10.81 14.80
N SER A 264 2.87 -11.19 16.06
CA SER A 264 1.82 -11.61 16.99
C SER A 264 0.76 -10.54 17.25
N VAL A 265 1.17 -9.28 17.44
CA VAL A 265 0.26 -8.15 17.68
C VAL A 265 -0.61 -7.89 16.47
N LEU A 266 0.00 -7.78 15.26
CA LEU A 266 -0.75 -7.58 14.03
C LEU A 266 -1.73 -8.72 13.77
N ARG A 267 -1.29 -9.99 13.91
CA ARG A 267 -2.18 -11.16 13.72
C ARG A 267 -3.36 -11.13 14.69
N ARG A 268 -3.14 -10.84 15.97
CA ARG A 268 -4.23 -10.70 16.94
C ARG A 268 -5.22 -9.62 16.49
N ARG A 269 -4.76 -8.46 16.07
CA ARG A 269 -5.61 -7.35 15.59
C ARG A 269 -6.38 -7.72 14.32
N ILE A 270 -5.76 -8.44 13.37
CA ILE A 270 -6.46 -8.98 12.20
C ILE A 270 -7.62 -9.87 12.65
N GLY A 271 -7.40 -10.76 13.61
CA GLY A 271 -8.43 -11.64 14.15
C GLY A 271 -9.54 -10.89 14.89
N LEU A 272 -9.22 -9.82 15.62
CA LEU A 272 -10.19 -8.95 16.26
C LEU A 272 -11.08 -8.24 15.24
N VAL A 273 -10.48 -7.60 14.25
CA VAL A 273 -11.21 -6.90 13.18
C VAL A 273 -12.12 -7.86 12.40
N ALA A 274 -11.64 -9.06 12.11
CA ALA A 274 -12.42 -10.07 11.38
C ALA A 274 -13.63 -10.60 12.15
N ARG A 275 -13.57 -10.61 13.49
CA ARG A 275 -14.66 -11.07 14.37
C ARG A 275 -15.56 -9.92 14.85
N TYR A 276 -15.20 -8.69 14.57
CA TYR A 276 -16.02 -7.54 14.99
C TYR A 276 -17.25 -7.43 14.09
N SER A 277 -18.44 -7.64 14.66
CA SER A 277 -19.72 -7.79 13.92
C SER A 277 -20.12 -6.57 13.11
N GLU A 278 -19.65 -5.39 13.52
CA GLU A 278 -19.93 -4.12 12.88
C GLU A 278 -18.97 -3.80 11.71
N VAL A 279 -17.98 -4.67 11.41
CA VAL A 279 -17.06 -4.49 10.29
C VAL A 279 -17.45 -5.38 9.11
N ASP A 280 -17.85 -4.76 8.02
CA ASP A 280 -18.02 -5.41 6.71
C ASP A 280 -16.72 -5.26 5.91
N TRP A 281 -15.93 -6.34 5.81
CA TRP A 281 -14.62 -6.31 5.15
C TRP A 281 -14.64 -6.98 3.79
N PHE A 282 -14.18 -6.28 2.74
CA PHE A 282 -13.89 -6.88 1.44
C PHE A 282 -12.54 -6.41 0.88
N ASP A 283 -11.94 -7.23 0.02
CA ASP A 283 -10.60 -7.04 -0.52
C ASP A 283 -10.64 -6.98 -2.06
N ILE A 284 -10.32 -5.82 -2.61
CA ILE A 284 -10.28 -5.58 -4.06
C ILE A 284 -8.91 -5.95 -4.60
N GLN A 285 -8.88 -6.91 -5.52
CA GLN A 285 -7.67 -7.48 -6.08
C GLN A 285 -7.67 -7.43 -7.61
N CYS A 286 -6.50 -7.23 -8.22
CA CYS A 286 -6.31 -7.27 -9.66
C CYS A 286 -5.21 -8.26 -10.05
N LEU A 287 -5.50 -9.22 -10.94
CA LEU A 287 -4.53 -10.24 -11.41
C LEU A 287 -3.27 -9.62 -12.04
N THR A 288 -3.40 -8.46 -12.69
CA THR A 288 -2.27 -7.79 -13.36
C THR A 288 -1.37 -7.01 -12.42
N ASP A 289 -1.73 -6.95 -11.13
CA ASP A 289 -0.89 -6.39 -10.09
C ASP A 289 -0.03 -7.49 -9.45
N PRO A 290 1.31 -7.47 -9.62
CA PRO A 290 2.18 -8.50 -9.05
C PRO A 290 2.59 -8.24 -7.60
N ILE A 291 2.30 -7.05 -7.05
CA ILE A 291 2.81 -6.62 -5.73
C ILE A 291 1.96 -7.15 -4.58
N HIS A 292 0.67 -7.49 -4.80
CA HIS A 292 -0.18 -8.02 -3.74
C HIS A 292 -0.22 -9.55 -3.73
N LEU A 293 -0.70 -10.11 -2.62
CA LEU A 293 -0.86 -11.56 -2.46
C LEU A 293 -2.23 -12.01 -3.03
N TYR A 294 -2.26 -12.21 -4.35
CA TYR A 294 -3.48 -12.49 -5.12
C TYR A 294 -4.18 -13.78 -4.69
N LYS A 295 -5.50 -13.72 -4.45
CA LYS A 295 -6.36 -14.81 -3.98
C LYS A 295 -6.00 -15.38 -2.60
N CYS A 296 -5.17 -14.69 -1.83
CA CYS A 296 -4.83 -15.13 -0.49
C CYS A 296 -5.90 -14.68 0.51
N HIS A 297 -6.32 -15.59 1.39
CA HIS A 297 -7.24 -15.30 2.49
C HIS A 297 -6.45 -14.71 3.66
N THR A 298 -6.46 -13.39 3.78
CA THR A 298 -5.62 -12.64 4.73
C THR A 298 -5.83 -13.08 6.17
N VAL A 299 -7.07 -13.26 6.60
CA VAL A 299 -7.41 -13.61 8.00
C VAL A 299 -6.97 -15.04 8.30
N ALA A 300 -7.28 -15.99 7.43
CA ALA A 300 -6.91 -17.39 7.60
C ALA A 300 -5.39 -17.59 7.65
N LEU A 301 -4.65 -16.96 6.72
CA LEU A 301 -3.19 -17.05 6.68
C LEU A 301 -2.51 -16.27 7.80
N SER A 302 -3.23 -15.38 8.48
CA SER A 302 -2.78 -14.74 9.71
C SER A 302 -3.08 -15.54 10.97
N GLY A 303 -3.53 -16.80 10.83
CA GLY A 303 -3.76 -17.73 11.96
C GLY A 303 -5.19 -17.78 12.48
N HIS A 304 -6.17 -17.22 11.75
CA HIS A 304 -7.58 -17.16 12.14
C HIS A 304 -8.49 -17.77 11.07
N ALA A 305 -8.24 -19.05 10.72
CA ALA A 305 -9.03 -19.75 9.71
C ALA A 305 -10.50 -19.96 10.12
N ASP A 306 -10.79 -19.92 11.39
CA ASP A 306 -12.12 -20.03 12.01
C ASP A 306 -12.92 -18.71 12.03
N ALA A 307 -12.26 -17.57 11.75
CA ALA A 307 -12.90 -16.26 11.70
C ALA A 307 -13.52 -15.96 10.33
N PRO A 308 -14.49 -15.03 10.26
CA PRO A 308 -14.98 -14.52 8.99
C PRO A 308 -13.83 -14.04 8.10
N GLN A 309 -13.90 -14.37 6.80
CA GLN A 309 -12.90 -13.96 5.82
C GLN A 309 -13.39 -12.77 5.00
N PRO A 310 -12.50 -11.85 4.61
CA PRO A 310 -12.86 -10.78 3.68
C PRO A 310 -13.43 -11.34 2.39
N LYS A 311 -14.48 -10.71 1.85
CA LYS A 311 -14.98 -11.04 0.53
C LYS A 311 -13.98 -10.58 -0.52
N LEU A 312 -13.44 -11.51 -1.32
CA LEU A 312 -12.53 -11.18 -2.43
C LEU A 312 -13.30 -10.65 -3.62
N VAL A 313 -12.94 -9.46 -4.09
CA VAL A 313 -13.52 -8.80 -5.26
C VAL A 313 -12.43 -8.63 -6.32
N PHE A 314 -12.65 -9.18 -7.52
CA PHE A 314 -11.66 -9.16 -8.58
C PHE A 314 -11.98 -8.09 -9.62
N VAL A 315 -11.04 -7.17 -9.82
CA VAL A 315 -11.14 -6.10 -10.83
C VAL A 315 -10.10 -6.31 -11.95
N ARG A 316 -10.34 -5.62 -13.08
CA ARG A 316 -9.40 -5.61 -14.21
C ARG A 316 -9.14 -4.17 -14.63
N PHE A 317 -7.97 -3.65 -14.32
CA PHE A 317 -7.61 -2.25 -14.63
C PHE A 317 -7.70 -1.90 -16.12
N LYS A 318 -7.51 -2.87 -17.01
CA LYS A 318 -7.69 -2.64 -18.46
C LYS A 318 -9.09 -2.13 -18.85
N HIS A 319 -10.11 -2.37 -18.00
CA HIS A 319 -11.47 -1.88 -18.26
C HIS A 319 -11.71 -0.46 -17.71
N ALA A 320 -10.82 0.03 -16.84
CA ALA A 320 -10.87 1.38 -16.31
C ALA A 320 -9.91 2.34 -17.02
N MET A 321 -8.99 1.82 -17.84
CA MET A 321 -7.98 2.59 -18.57
C MET A 321 -8.28 2.64 -20.05
N SER A 322 -7.85 3.73 -20.73
CA SER A 322 -7.75 3.72 -22.18
C SER A 322 -6.72 2.68 -22.66
N PRO A 323 -6.87 2.11 -23.88
CA PRO A 323 -5.90 1.17 -24.43
C PRO A 323 -4.46 1.70 -24.39
N GLU A 324 -4.25 2.97 -24.74
CA GLU A 324 -2.95 3.63 -24.78
C GLU A 324 -2.32 3.74 -23.39
N ARG A 325 -3.13 4.15 -22.37
CA ARG A 325 -2.67 4.21 -20.98
C ARG A 325 -2.36 2.83 -20.42
N TYR A 326 -3.17 1.82 -20.76
CA TYR A 326 -2.93 0.46 -20.34
C TYR A 326 -1.63 -0.09 -20.93
N GLU A 327 -1.40 0.02 -22.24
CA GLU A 327 -0.15 -0.43 -22.89
C GLU A 327 1.09 0.26 -22.33
N LYS A 328 1.01 1.54 -22.02
CA LYS A 328 2.10 2.31 -21.40
C LYS A 328 2.42 1.83 -19.99
N ASN A 329 1.40 1.46 -19.22
CA ASN A 329 1.55 1.18 -17.78
C ASN A 329 1.70 -0.32 -17.46
N ARG A 330 1.22 -1.25 -18.30
CA ARG A 330 1.15 -2.69 -18.00
C ARG A 330 2.48 -3.37 -17.67
N ARG A 331 3.61 -2.76 -18.06
CA ARG A 331 4.96 -3.24 -17.75
C ARG A 331 5.59 -2.55 -16.54
N ASP A 332 4.94 -1.52 -16.03
CA ASP A 332 5.36 -0.80 -14.82
C ASP A 332 4.50 -1.27 -13.64
N PHE A 333 5.05 -2.21 -12.88
CA PHE A 333 4.32 -2.85 -11.78
C PHE A 333 3.93 -1.87 -10.66
N LEU A 334 4.72 -0.84 -10.38
CA LEU A 334 4.36 0.18 -9.38
C LEU A 334 3.21 1.07 -9.86
N ARG A 335 3.18 1.44 -11.15
CA ARG A 335 2.05 2.18 -11.71
C ARG A 335 0.78 1.35 -11.77
N MET A 336 0.90 0.07 -12.11
CA MET A 336 -0.24 -0.85 -12.09
C MET A 336 -0.77 -1.04 -10.66
N HIS A 337 0.12 -1.19 -9.67
CA HIS A 337 -0.26 -1.30 -8.27
C HIS A 337 -0.97 -0.04 -7.74
N ARG A 338 -0.55 1.14 -8.17
CA ARG A 338 -1.21 2.42 -7.78
C ARG A 338 -2.58 2.62 -8.43
N GLN A 339 -2.95 1.83 -9.46
CA GLN A 339 -4.20 2.06 -10.18
C GLN A 339 -5.45 1.91 -9.30
N TYR A 340 -5.37 1.21 -8.17
CA TYR A 340 -6.47 1.16 -7.20
C TYR A 340 -6.93 2.52 -6.68
N VAL A 341 -6.04 3.51 -6.62
CA VAL A 341 -6.30 4.85 -6.06
C VAL A 341 -6.17 5.98 -7.10
N LEU A 342 -6.10 5.62 -8.38
CA LEU A 342 -6.03 6.57 -9.48
C LEU A 342 -7.36 6.63 -10.25
N GLY A 343 -7.64 7.79 -10.85
CA GLY A 343 -8.85 8.01 -11.63
C GLY A 343 -8.91 7.13 -12.89
N PRO A 344 -10.14 6.78 -13.32
CA PRO A 344 -10.40 5.99 -14.51
C PRO A 344 -10.38 6.84 -15.78
N ASP A 345 -10.16 6.21 -16.94
CA ASP A 345 -10.39 6.81 -18.25
C ASP A 345 -11.76 6.39 -18.84
N GLN A 346 -12.35 5.31 -18.29
CA GLN A 346 -13.60 4.72 -18.76
C GLN A 346 -14.46 4.25 -17.58
N LYS A 347 -15.78 4.19 -17.75
CA LYS A 347 -16.71 3.60 -16.76
C LYS A 347 -16.36 2.13 -16.55
N SER A 348 -16.21 1.73 -15.30
CA SER A 348 -15.88 0.35 -14.90
C SER A 348 -16.56 0.00 -13.59
N GLY A 349 -16.55 -1.27 -13.21
CA GLY A 349 -17.14 -1.74 -11.96
C GLY A 349 -16.45 -1.20 -10.69
N PHE A 350 -15.26 -0.63 -10.80
CA PHE A 350 -14.54 -0.06 -9.67
C PHE A 350 -13.93 1.30 -10.03
N ASP A 351 -14.20 2.29 -9.20
CA ASP A 351 -13.59 3.62 -9.20
C ASP A 351 -13.43 4.08 -7.75
N PHE A 352 -12.20 4.43 -7.37
CA PHE A 352 -11.87 4.85 -6.01
C PHE A 352 -12.59 6.15 -5.61
N THR A 353 -12.64 7.13 -6.52
CA THR A 353 -13.33 8.41 -6.27
C THR A 353 -14.82 8.18 -6.07
N LEU A 354 -15.44 7.38 -6.95
CA LEU A 354 -16.86 7.07 -6.85
C LEU A 354 -17.19 6.28 -5.57
N MET A 355 -16.32 5.35 -5.15
CA MET A 355 -16.51 4.59 -3.92
C MET A 355 -16.38 5.49 -2.68
N THR A 356 -15.47 6.47 -2.70
CA THR A 356 -15.18 7.32 -1.54
C THR A 356 -16.01 8.60 -1.46
N ALA A 357 -16.60 9.04 -2.57
CA ALA A 357 -17.36 10.30 -2.63
C ALA A 357 -18.67 10.22 -3.43
N GLY A 358 -19.00 9.07 -4.04
CA GLY A 358 -20.26 8.89 -4.79
C GLY A 358 -21.45 8.54 -3.90
N PRO A 359 -22.65 8.42 -4.48
CA PRO A 359 -23.92 8.28 -3.74
C PRO A 359 -24.19 6.88 -3.21
N LEU A 360 -23.46 5.87 -3.68
CA LEU A 360 -23.68 4.48 -3.28
C LEU A 360 -22.95 4.15 -1.98
N PRO A 361 -23.53 3.31 -1.10
CA PRO A 361 -22.77 2.71 -0.01
C PRO A 361 -21.55 1.99 -0.55
N ALA A 362 -20.39 2.16 0.10
CA ALA A 362 -19.14 1.51 -0.32
C ALA A 362 -19.26 -0.02 -0.35
N LEU A 363 -20.10 -0.60 0.52
CA LEU A 363 -20.38 -2.04 0.53
C LEU A 363 -20.99 -2.54 -0.80
N SER A 364 -21.67 -1.69 -1.57
CA SER A 364 -22.20 -2.04 -2.90
C SER A 364 -21.12 -2.49 -3.87
N PHE A 365 -19.89 -1.95 -3.72
CA PHE A 365 -18.73 -2.33 -4.54
C PHE A 365 -18.25 -3.76 -4.26
N SER A 366 -18.67 -4.38 -3.18
CA SER A 366 -18.37 -5.78 -2.89
C SER A 366 -19.10 -6.77 -3.80
N GLY A 367 -20.19 -6.35 -4.44
CA GLY A 367 -21.01 -7.16 -5.37
C GLY A 367 -20.68 -6.95 -6.84
N LEU A 368 -19.83 -5.97 -7.17
CA LEU A 368 -19.56 -5.59 -8.56
C LEU A 368 -18.58 -6.58 -9.22
N HIS A 369 -18.87 -6.92 -10.46
CA HIS A 369 -17.94 -7.58 -11.36
C HIS A 369 -17.17 -6.52 -12.17
N SER A 370 -15.94 -6.84 -12.55
CA SER A 370 -14.99 -5.91 -13.20
C SER A 370 -15.44 -5.29 -14.54
N ILE A 371 -16.63 -5.61 -15.02
CA ILE A 371 -17.13 -5.21 -16.35
C ILE A 371 -18.40 -4.34 -16.23
N GLN A 372 -19.17 -4.46 -15.16
CA GLN A 372 -20.41 -3.69 -15.00
C GLN A 372 -20.15 -2.41 -14.20
N PRO A 373 -20.42 -1.22 -14.77
CA PRO A 373 -20.35 0.01 -14.00
C PRO A 373 -21.47 0.03 -12.93
N PRO A 374 -21.23 0.70 -11.80
CA PRO A 374 -22.30 0.90 -10.83
C PRO A 374 -23.45 1.70 -11.45
N VAL A 375 -24.69 1.34 -11.07
CA VAL A 375 -25.90 2.05 -11.48
C VAL A 375 -26.39 2.89 -10.29
N PHE A 376 -26.64 4.17 -10.52
CA PHE A 376 -27.16 5.13 -9.52
C PHE A 376 -28.04 6.21 -10.15
#